data_451a9aa7e078e01bd68faedf8b2cc40a
#
_entry.id   451a9aa7e078e01bd68faedf8b2cc40a
#
_cell.length_a   1.000
_cell.length_b   1.000
_cell.length_c   1.000
_cell.angle_alpha   90.00
_cell.angle_beta   90.00
_cell.angle_gamma   90.00
#
_symmetry.space_group_name_H-M   'P 1'
#
loop_
_entity.id
_entity.type
_entity.pdbx_description
1 polymer ?
#
loop_
_entity_poly.entity_id
_entity_poly.type
_entity_poly.pdbx_seq_one_letter_code
_entity_poly.pdbx_strand_id
1 'polypeptide(L)'
;MNHMVQYQHLDQSFAALSDATRRGVVEHLVRSDASVGELAERFAMTLTGMKKHIAVLERAGLVATEKQGRVRKCRLGPRRMEEEAAWIERYRQMWDARFSALDGVLEDLRVRT
;
A
#
# COMPACT_ATOMS: atom_id res chain seq x y z
N MET A 1 -14.47 -17.77 -8.49
CA MET A 1 -13.30 -17.62 -9.36
C MET A 1 -12.67 -16.25 -9.28
N ASN A 2 -13.46 -15.21 -9.20
CA ASN A 2 -12.93 -13.86 -9.08
C ASN A 2 -12.20 -13.60 -7.76
N HIS A 3 -12.46 -14.42 -6.74
CA HIS A 3 -11.80 -14.29 -5.45
C HIS A 3 -10.28 -14.47 -5.52
N MET A 4 -9.82 -15.43 -6.33
CA MET A 4 -8.38 -15.68 -6.48
C MET A 4 -7.67 -14.47 -7.10
N VAL A 5 -8.28 -13.86 -8.12
CA VAL A 5 -7.71 -12.70 -8.79
C VAL A 5 -7.66 -11.50 -7.85
N GLN A 6 -8.73 -11.25 -7.08
CA GLN A 6 -8.77 -10.18 -6.10
C GLN A 6 -7.70 -10.35 -5.03
N TYR A 7 -7.55 -11.57 -4.51
CA TYR A 7 -6.53 -11.84 -3.49
C TYR A 7 -5.13 -11.67 -4.05
N GLN A 8 -4.88 -12.00 -5.32
CA GLN A 8 -3.58 -11.77 -5.93
C GLN A 8 -3.22 -10.29 -5.97
N HIS A 9 -4.18 -9.43 -6.34
CA HIS A 9 -3.94 -7.98 -6.35
C HIS A 9 -3.66 -7.45 -4.94
N LEU A 10 -4.44 -7.87 -3.97
CA LEU A 10 -4.25 -7.48 -2.58
C LEU A 10 -2.90 -7.94 -2.06
N ASP A 11 -2.52 -9.19 -2.36
CA ASP A 11 -1.25 -9.75 -1.93
C ASP A 11 -0.09 -8.96 -2.51
N GLN A 12 -0.14 -8.62 -3.79
CA GLN A 12 0.91 -7.83 -4.44
C GLN A 12 1.01 -6.43 -3.83
N SER A 13 -0.13 -5.78 -3.60
CA SER A 13 -0.15 -4.43 -3.03
C SER A 13 0.37 -4.42 -1.60
N PHE A 14 -0.10 -5.33 -0.76
CA PHE A 14 0.36 -5.40 0.62
C PHE A 14 1.82 -5.80 0.69
N ALA A 15 2.26 -6.73 -0.15
CA ALA A 15 3.67 -7.11 -0.21
C ALA A 15 4.54 -5.92 -0.63
N ALA A 16 4.11 -5.18 -1.63
CA ALA A 16 4.83 -3.99 -2.09
C ALA A 16 4.93 -2.94 -0.98
N LEU A 17 3.89 -2.79 -0.19
CA LEU A 17 3.84 -1.80 0.89
C LEU A 17 4.40 -2.30 2.21
N SER A 18 4.87 -3.54 2.28
CA SER A 18 5.46 -4.09 3.49
C SER A 18 6.87 -3.55 3.77
N ASP A 19 7.49 -2.91 2.80
CA ASP A 19 8.82 -2.33 2.92
C ASP A 19 8.75 -0.82 3.14
N ALA A 20 9.52 -0.33 4.12
CA ALA A 20 9.48 1.09 4.49
C ALA A 20 9.93 2.01 3.36
N THR A 21 10.95 1.60 2.61
CA THR A 21 11.44 2.40 1.48
C THR A 21 10.37 2.53 0.40
N ARG A 22 9.70 1.43 0.09
CA ARG A 22 8.64 1.46 -0.91
C ARG A 22 7.46 2.32 -0.48
N ARG A 23 7.08 2.26 0.80
CA ARG A 23 6.06 3.18 1.34
C ARG A 23 6.48 4.63 1.20
N GLY A 24 7.75 4.92 1.50
CA GLY A 24 8.31 6.26 1.35
C GLY A 24 8.28 6.76 -0.08
N VAL A 25 8.56 5.88 -1.04
CA VAL A 25 8.49 6.22 -2.46
C VAL A 25 7.07 6.61 -2.85
N VAL A 26 6.08 5.82 -2.47
CA VAL A 26 4.67 6.13 -2.76
C VAL A 26 4.28 7.47 -2.14
N GLU A 27 4.64 7.71 -0.88
CA GLU A 27 4.38 8.97 -0.20
C GLU A 27 4.99 10.15 -0.94
N HIS A 28 6.22 9.99 -1.43
CA HIS A 28 6.87 11.04 -2.21
C HIS A 28 6.10 11.32 -3.50
N LEU A 29 5.68 10.27 -4.20
CA LEU A 29 4.99 10.41 -5.48
C LEU A 29 3.58 10.96 -5.34
N VAL A 30 2.97 10.89 -4.16
CA VAL A 30 1.72 11.59 -3.89
C VAL A 30 1.91 13.11 -4.02
N ARG A 31 3.10 13.61 -3.69
CA ARG A 31 3.40 15.04 -3.72
C ARG A 31 3.90 15.50 -5.08
N SER A 32 4.76 14.71 -5.72
CA SER A 32 5.32 15.07 -7.01
C SER A 32 5.94 13.86 -7.69
N ASP A 33 5.95 13.88 -9.01
CA ASP A 33 6.68 12.89 -9.78
C ASP A 33 8.18 13.04 -9.54
N ALA A 34 8.93 11.97 -9.74
CA ALA A 34 10.37 11.98 -9.54
C ALA A 34 11.02 10.94 -10.42
N SER A 35 12.27 11.19 -10.83
CA SER A 35 13.05 10.17 -11.53
C SER A 35 13.52 9.09 -10.56
N VAL A 36 13.85 7.92 -11.10
CA VAL A 36 14.43 6.84 -10.28
C VAL A 36 15.71 7.33 -9.61
N GLY A 37 16.54 8.11 -10.31
CA GLY A 37 17.76 8.67 -9.73
C GLY A 37 17.50 9.61 -8.57
N GLU A 38 16.51 10.49 -8.70
CA GLU A 38 16.13 11.38 -7.61
C GLU A 38 15.65 10.60 -6.39
N LEU A 39 14.85 9.55 -6.60
CA LEU A 39 14.38 8.70 -5.51
C LEU A 39 15.54 7.93 -4.86
N ALA A 40 16.46 7.41 -5.66
CA ALA A 40 17.63 6.71 -5.12
C ALA A 40 18.45 7.65 -4.22
N GLU A 41 18.65 8.87 -4.66
CA GLU A 41 19.40 9.87 -3.90
C GLU A 41 18.66 10.23 -2.60
N ARG A 42 17.37 10.50 -2.70
CA ARG A 42 16.56 10.89 -1.55
C ARG A 42 16.53 9.82 -0.46
N PHE A 43 16.49 8.56 -0.86
CA PHE A 43 16.44 7.45 0.11
C PHE A 43 17.82 6.84 0.39
N ALA A 44 18.89 7.50 -0.04
CA ALA A 44 20.28 7.08 0.20
C ALA A 44 20.51 5.64 -0.27
N MET A 45 20.07 5.33 -1.46
CA MET A 45 20.16 3.99 -2.05
C MET A 45 20.92 4.05 -3.38
N THR A 46 21.41 2.89 -3.81
CA THR A 46 21.96 2.76 -5.14
C THR A 46 20.84 2.83 -6.18
N LEU A 47 21.18 3.23 -7.38
CA LEU A 47 20.23 3.25 -8.49
C LEU A 47 19.66 1.85 -8.74
N THR A 48 20.51 0.83 -8.72
CA THR A 48 20.09 -0.57 -8.91
C THR A 48 19.10 -1.00 -7.84
N GLY A 49 19.37 -0.68 -6.58
CA GLY A 49 18.46 -1.00 -5.47
C GLY A 49 17.13 -0.31 -5.62
N MET A 50 17.14 0.97 -5.97
CA MET A 50 15.89 1.71 -6.17
C MET A 50 15.11 1.17 -7.37
N LYS A 51 15.77 0.80 -8.45
CA LYS A 51 15.09 0.18 -9.61
C LYS A 51 14.32 -1.08 -9.22
N LYS A 52 14.87 -1.88 -8.31
CA LYS A 52 14.19 -3.09 -7.83
C LYS A 52 12.93 -2.74 -7.05
N HIS A 53 12.99 -1.74 -6.19
CA HIS A 53 11.83 -1.27 -5.44
C HIS A 53 10.75 -0.73 -6.37
N ILE A 54 11.15 0.07 -7.35
CA ILE A 54 10.21 0.62 -8.34
C ILE A 54 9.54 -0.50 -9.13
N ALA A 55 10.28 -1.53 -9.52
CA ALA A 55 9.73 -2.67 -10.25
C ALA A 55 8.66 -3.40 -9.44
N VAL A 56 8.87 -3.58 -8.14
CA VAL A 56 7.88 -4.19 -7.25
C VAL A 56 6.60 -3.36 -7.20
N LEU A 57 6.75 -2.04 -7.02
CA LEU A 57 5.63 -1.11 -6.95
C LEU A 57 4.89 -1.04 -8.29
N GLU A 58 5.62 -1.09 -9.39
CA GLU A 58 5.03 -1.04 -10.73
C GLU A 58 4.21 -2.29 -11.02
N ARG A 59 4.72 -3.46 -10.66
CA ARG A 59 3.97 -4.72 -10.81
C ARG A 59 2.69 -4.74 -9.98
N ALA A 60 2.71 -4.08 -8.83
CA ALA A 60 1.53 -3.96 -7.98
C ALA A 60 0.56 -2.88 -8.49
N GLY A 61 0.93 -2.13 -9.53
CA GLY A 61 0.08 -1.06 -10.07
C GLY A 61 0.07 0.22 -9.25
N LEU A 62 0.95 0.33 -8.25
CA LEU A 62 1.02 1.50 -7.38
C LEU A 62 1.86 2.62 -7.96
N VAL A 63 2.77 2.29 -8.85
CA VAL A 63 3.67 3.24 -9.53
C VAL A 63 3.64 2.95 -11.02
N ALA A 64 3.68 3.99 -11.83
CA ALA A 64 3.89 3.90 -13.26
C ALA A 64 5.19 4.60 -13.61
N THR A 65 5.90 4.09 -14.60
CA THR A 65 7.14 4.69 -15.04
C THR A 65 7.07 5.01 -16.54
N GLU A 66 7.78 6.05 -16.93
CA GLU A 66 7.87 6.47 -18.31
C GLU A 66 9.27 6.91 -18.60
N LYS A 67 9.84 6.41 -19.69
CA LYS A 67 11.18 6.82 -20.11
C LYS A 67 11.10 8.13 -20.87
N GLN A 68 11.81 9.14 -20.38
CA GLN A 68 11.92 10.46 -21.02
C GLN A 68 13.40 10.71 -21.29
N GLY A 69 13.82 10.46 -22.52
CA GLY A 69 15.23 10.53 -22.88
C GLY A 69 16.02 9.44 -22.15
N ARG A 70 17.01 9.84 -21.35
CA ARG A 70 17.84 8.92 -20.56
C ARG A 70 17.30 8.73 -19.14
N VAL A 71 16.22 9.42 -18.82
CA VAL A 71 15.68 9.45 -17.46
C VAL A 71 14.39 8.64 -17.43
N ARG A 72 14.25 7.80 -16.41
CA ARG A 72 12.98 7.11 -16.15
C ARG A 72 12.25 7.84 -15.04
N LYS A 73 11.12 8.42 -15.40
CA LYS A 73 10.30 9.18 -14.48
C LYS A 73 9.24 8.30 -13.87
N CYS A 74 9.04 8.43 -12.57
CA CYS A 74 8.06 7.69 -11.81
C CYS A 74 6.92 8.60 -11.40
N ARG A 75 5.70 8.05 -11.42
CA ARG A 75 4.50 8.73 -10.94
C ARG A 75 3.59 7.70 -10.29
N LEU A 76 2.57 8.16 -9.60
CA LEU A 76 1.58 7.25 -9.05
C LEU A 76 0.92 6.45 -10.18
N GLY A 77 0.70 5.17 -9.91
CA GLY A 77 0.04 4.27 -10.84
C GLY A 77 -1.46 4.55 -10.91
N PRO A 78 -2.17 3.85 -11.82
CA PRO A 78 -3.61 4.06 -12.01
C PRO A 78 -4.44 3.56 -10.83
N ARG A 79 -3.90 2.68 -10.00
CA ARG A 79 -4.62 2.13 -8.87
C ARG A 79 -4.54 3.10 -7.69
N ARG A 80 -5.71 3.44 -7.15
CA ARG A 80 -5.84 4.35 -6.01
C ARG A 80 -6.06 3.62 -4.70
N MET A 81 -5.77 2.32 -4.68
CA MET A 81 -5.92 1.48 -3.50
C MET A 81 -7.37 1.33 -3.04
N GLU A 82 -8.34 1.46 -3.96
CA GLU A 82 -9.76 1.31 -3.59
C GLU A 82 -10.05 -0.08 -3.04
N GLU A 83 -9.51 -1.12 -3.66
CA GLU A 83 -9.73 -2.49 -3.20
C GLU A 83 -9.09 -2.74 -1.84
N GLU A 84 -7.87 -2.25 -1.68
CA GLU A 84 -7.13 -2.37 -0.42
C GLU A 84 -7.84 -1.63 0.70
N ALA A 85 -8.28 -0.41 0.43
CA ALA A 85 -9.02 0.40 1.40
C ALA A 85 -10.36 -0.27 1.76
N ALA A 86 -11.07 -0.82 0.78
CA ALA A 86 -12.33 -1.51 1.00
C ALA A 86 -12.13 -2.76 1.87
N TRP A 87 -11.07 -3.52 1.62
CA TRP A 87 -10.76 -4.70 2.42
C TRP A 87 -10.45 -4.30 3.87
N ILE A 88 -9.61 -3.28 4.06
CA ILE A 88 -9.23 -2.80 5.39
C ILE A 88 -10.46 -2.30 6.13
N GLU A 89 -11.31 -1.51 5.47
CA GLU A 89 -12.51 -0.95 6.10
C GLU A 89 -13.49 -2.05 6.52
N ARG A 90 -13.69 -3.06 5.68
CA ARG A 90 -14.55 -4.20 6.02
C ARG A 90 -13.99 -4.97 7.21
N TYR A 91 -12.70 -5.21 7.23
CA TYR A 91 -12.03 -5.89 8.34
C TYR A 91 -12.16 -5.08 9.63
N ARG A 92 -11.97 -3.76 9.52
CA ARG A 92 -12.10 -2.85 10.67
C ARG A 92 -13.52 -2.89 11.25
N GLN A 93 -14.53 -2.92 10.38
CA GLN A 93 -15.93 -3.04 10.81
C GLN A 93 -16.19 -4.34 11.54
N MET A 94 -15.61 -5.44 11.08
CA MET A 94 -15.73 -6.72 11.79
C MET A 94 -15.07 -6.66 13.17
N TRP A 95 -13.93 -6.01 13.29
CA TRP A 95 -13.26 -5.79 14.56
C TRP A 95 -14.13 -4.97 15.50
N ASP A 96 -14.67 -3.85 15.02
CA ASP A 96 -15.50 -2.96 15.82
C ASP A 96 -16.76 -3.69 16.31
N ALA A 97 -17.40 -4.49 15.47
CA ALA A 97 -18.55 -5.28 15.84
C ALA A 97 -18.20 -6.28 16.94
N ARG A 98 -17.05 -6.95 16.82
CA ARG A 98 -16.59 -7.91 17.81
C ARG A 98 -16.30 -7.23 19.15
N PHE A 99 -15.59 -6.11 19.13
CA PHE A 99 -15.28 -5.38 20.37
C PHE A 99 -16.52 -4.77 20.99
N SER A 100 -17.46 -4.29 20.21
CA SER A 100 -18.74 -3.78 20.73
C SER A 100 -19.52 -4.87 21.42
N ALA A 101 -19.56 -6.08 20.84
CA ALA A 101 -20.21 -7.22 21.45
C ALA A 101 -19.56 -7.60 22.79
N LEU A 102 -18.23 -7.58 22.85
CA LEU A 102 -17.49 -7.84 24.10
C LEU A 102 -17.77 -6.77 25.16
N ASP A 103 -17.78 -5.52 24.76
CA ASP A 103 -18.10 -4.40 25.65
C ASP A 103 -19.49 -4.56 26.22
N GLY A 104 -20.49 -4.98 25.42
CA GLY A 104 -21.84 -5.24 25.85
C GLY A 104 -21.89 -6.36 26.89
N VAL A 105 -21.15 -7.43 26.70
CA VAL A 105 -21.06 -8.53 27.65
C VAL A 105 -20.45 -8.05 28.97
N LEU A 106 -19.38 -7.28 28.91
CA LEU A 106 -18.74 -6.74 30.12
C LEU A 106 -19.67 -5.82 30.89
N GLU A 107 -20.42 -4.98 30.18
CA GLU A 107 -21.39 -4.08 30.80
C GLU A 107 -22.48 -4.86 31.49
N ASP A 108 -23.03 -5.91 30.85
CA ASP A 108 -24.04 -6.77 31.46
C ASP A 108 -23.53 -7.43 32.72
N LEU A 109 -22.29 -7.93 32.69
CA LEU A 109 -21.68 -8.55 33.87
C LEU A 109 -21.53 -7.54 35.02
N ARG A 110 -21.13 -6.32 34.68
CA ARG A 110 -20.95 -5.25 35.67
C ARG A 110 -22.28 -4.88 36.32
N VAL A 111 -23.33 -4.80 35.54
CA VAL A 111 -24.66 -4.46 36.06
C VAL A 111 -25.21 -5.55 37.00
N ARG A 112 -24.89 -6.81 36.73
CA ARG A 112 -25.36 -7.96 37.54
C ARG A 112 -24.65 -8.07 38.87
N THR A 113 -23.49 -7.46 39.01
CA THR A 113 -22.75 -7.47 40.28
C THR A 113 -23.02 -6.23 41.10
#